data_b6a5e11a0d67f66f18bbbffe09365729
#
_entry.id   b6a5e11a0d67f66f18bbbffe09365729
#
_cell.length_a   1.000
_cell.length_b   1.000
_cell.length_c   1.000
_cell.angle_alpha   90.00
_cell.angle_beta   90.00
_cell.angle_gamma   90.00
#
_symmetry.space_group_name_H-M   'P 1'
#
loop_
_entity.id
_entity.type
_entity.pdbx_description
1 polymer ?
#
loop_
_entity_poly.entity_id
_entity_poly.type
_entity_poly.pdbx_seq_one_letter_code
_entity_poly.pdbx_strand_id
1 'polypeptide(L)'
;MGFYAHHILPRITDLAMRNKETARVRAAWIPCARGEVLEVGIGSGLNLPFYSPEVRRVYGVDPSVELLRMAHKRAAAASAKVEFLRQSAEESLPLAAGSIDTVVMTWTLCSIPNAPQALQQMKRVLTASGRLIFVEHGRAPDAEVVVWQDRLTPLWKRIGGGCHLNRRIDELIIAAGFEIVELRTCYLPGPRPMTYTYQGVARPTYWGSV
;
A
#
# COMPACT_ATOMS: atom_id res chain seq x y z
N MET A 1 -7.16 -9.20 20.17
CA MET A 1 -6.90 -9.84 18.85
C MET A 1 -6.28 -11.21 19.09
N GLY A 2 -6.76 -12.24 18.39
CA GLY A 2 -6.42 -13.62 18.69
C GLY A 2 -5.05 -14.07 18.14
N PHE A 3 -4.57 -15.21 18.60
CA PHE A 3 -3.35 -15.89 18.17
C PHE A 3 -3.16 -15.96 16.64
N TYR A 4 -4.26 -16.19 15.91
CA TYR A 4 -4.28 -16.21 14.46
C TYR A 4 -3.75 -14.89 13.85
N ALA A 5 -4.28 -13.74 14.28
CA ALA A 5 -3.92 -12.44 13.71
C ALA A 5 -2.46 -12.05 13.99
N HIS A 6 -1.90 -12.49 15.13
CA HIS A 6 -0.53 -12.12 15.49
C HIS A 6 0.54 -13.08 14.96
N HIS A 7 0.25 -14.37 14.81
CA HIS A 7 1.29 -15.36 14.51
C HIS A 7 1.09 -16.10 13.19
N ILE A 8 -0.16 -16.34 12.77
CA ILE A 8 -0.46 -17.14 11.58
C ILE A 8 -0.64 -16.25 10.36
N LEU A 9 -1.53 -15.27 10.45
CA LEU A 9 -1.87 -14.37 9.34
C LEU A 9 -0.65 -13.66 8.73
N PRO A 10 0.30 -13.08 9.50
CA PRO A 10 1.48 -12.43 8.93
C PRO A 10 2.33 -13.36 8.06
N ARG A 11 2.48 -14.62 8.47
CA ARG A 11 3.25 -15.63 7.72
C ARG A 11 2.54 -16.06 6.44
N ILE A 12 1.21 -16.26 6.51
CA ILE A 12 0.40 -16.58 5.34
C ILE A 12 0.44 -15.42 4.35
N THR A 13 0.29 -14.19 4.83
CA THR A 13 0.36 -12.98 3.99
C THR A 13 1.73 -12.87 3.31
N ASP A 14 2.82 -13.02 4.06
CA ASP A 14 4.17 -12.99 3.49
C ASP A 14 4.35 -14.05 2.39
N LEU A 15 3.90 -15.29 2.63
CA LEU A 15 4.00 -16.38 1.65
C LEU A 15 3.14 -16.10 0.41
N ALA A 16 1.89 -15.69 0.59
CA ALA A 16 0.95 -15.40 -0.50
C ALA A 16 1.44 -14.24 -1.37
N MET A 17 2.09 -13.24 -0.78
CA MET A 17 2.56 -12.05 -1.48
C MET A 17 3.95 -12.20 -2.11
N ARG A 18 4.61 -13.36 -1.98
CA ARG A 18 5.92 -13.66 -2.60
C ARG A 18 5.84 -14.32 -3.98
N ASN A 19 4.69 -14.38 -4.60
CA ASN A 19 4.53 -15.01 -5.91
C ASN A 19 5.14 -14.16 -7.04
N LYS A 20 5.35 -14.80 -8.21
CA LYS A 20 5.99 -14.16 -9.38
C LYS A 20 5.19 -12.97 -9.93
N GLU A 21 3.87 -13.02 -9.87
CA GLU A 21 3.02 -11.97 -10.43
C GLU A 21 3.09 -10.69 -9.59
N THR A 22 2.99 -10.80 -8.26
CA THR A 22 3.17 -9.65 -7.38
C THR A 22 4.60 -9.10 -7.45
N ALA A 23 5.61 -9.95 -7.66
CA ALA A 23 6.99 -9.50 -7.89
C ALA A 23 7.15 -8.72 -9.19
N ARG A 24 6.50 -9.15 -10.30
CA ARG A 24 6.48 -8.41 -11.57
C ARG A 24 5.84 -7.04 -11.42
N VAL A 25 4.73 -6.95 -10.70
CA VAL A 25 4.06 -5.69 -10.45
C VAL A 25 4.95 -4.77 -9.62
N ARG A 26 5.61 -5.28 -8.57
CA ARG A 26 6.60 -4.49 -7.79
C ARG A 26 7.73 -3.99 -8.68
N ALA A 27 8.30 -4.85 -9.51
CA ALA A 27 9.39 -4.49 -10.44
C ALA A 27 8.99 -3.39 -11.43
N ALA A 28 7.71 -3.27 -11.77
CA ALA A 28 7.22 -2.23 -12.67
C ALA A 28 7.01 -0.87 -11.97
N TRP A 29 6.61 -0.84 -10.70
CA TRP A 29 6.18 0.39 -10.04
C TRP A 29 7.15 0.90 -8.97
N ILE A 30 7.75 0.02 -8.17
CA ILE A 30 8.60 0.45 -7.05
C ILE A 30 9.86 1.21 -7.49
N PRO A 31 10.53 0.86 -8.63
CA PRO A 31 11.68 1.63 -9.11
C PRO A 31 11.38 3.10 -9.46
N CYS A 32 10.10 3.47 -9.60
CA CYS A 32 9.69 4.87 -9.82
C CYS A 32 9.77 5.74 -8.54
N ALA A 33 9.95 5.13 -7.36
CA ALA A 33 10.13 5.85 -6.11
C ALA A 33 11.50 6.52 -6.05
N ARG A 34 11.57 7.70 -5.41
CA ARG A 34 12.80 8.49 -5.24
C ARG A 34 12.78 9.31 -3.96
N GLY A 35 13.97 9.72 -3.53
CA GLY A 35 14.16 10.63 -2.39
C GLY A 35 13.86 10.00 -1.05
N GLU A 36 13.20 10.75 -0.18
CA GLU A 36 12.67 10.27 1.10
C GLU A 36 11.34 9.58 0.83
N VAL A 37 11.25 8.29 1.16
CA VAL A 37 10.09 7.45 0.86
C VAL A 37 9.35 7.09 2.14
N LEU A 38 8.04 7.24 2.14
CA LEU A 38 7.14 6.62 3.14
C LEU A 38 6.48 5.40 2.51
N GLU A 39 6.78 4.21 2.99
CA GLU A 39 6.06 2.98 2.62
C GLU A 39 4.98 2.67 3.64
N VAL A 40 3.73 2.81 3.25
CA VAL A 40 2.57 2.52 4.09
C VAL A 40 2.16 1.07 3.92
N GLY A 41 2.14 0.33 5.04
CA GLY A 41 1.97 -1.11 5.04
C GLY A 41 3.18 -1.83 4.48
N ILE A 42 4.39 -1.49 4.98
CA ILE A 42 5.64 -2.14 4.53
C ILE A 42 5.59 -3.65 4.68
N GLY A 43 4.74 -4.14 5.59
CA GLY A 43 4.56 -5.56 5.84
C GLY A 43 5.87 -6.25 6.15
N SER A 44 6.15 -7.32 5.44
CA SER A 44 7.40 -8.08 5.58
C SER A 44 8.58 -7.51 4.76
N GLY A 45 8.42 -6.33 4.13
CA GLY A 45 9.50 -5.67 3.37
C GLY A 45 9.72 -6.21 1.96
N LEU A 46 8.67 -6.70 1.30
CA LEU A 46 8.77 -7.30 -0.04
C LEU A 46 9.06 -6.28 -1.15
N ASN A 47 8.85 -4.99 -0.91
CA ASN A 47 9.21 -3.92 -1.85
C ASN A 47 10.69 -3.54 -1.75
N LEU A 48 11.36 -3.77 -0.63
CA LEU A 48 12.73 -3.30 -0.37
C LEU A 48 13.75 -3.66 -1.46
N PRO A 49 13.72 -4.87 -2.07
CA PRO A 49 14.66 -5.22 -3.15
C PRO A 49 14.43 -4.48 -4.47
N PHE A 50 13.30 -3.78 -4.63
CA PHE A 50 12.92 -3.11 -5.87
C PHE A 50 13.17 -1.61 -5.86
N TYR A 51 13.53 -1.02 -4.72
CA TYR A 51 13.88 0.39 -4.67
C TYR A 51 15.17 0.68 -5.45
N SER A 52 15.13 1.72 -6.27
CA SER A 52 16.28 2.19 -7.04
C SER A 52 17.27 2.95 -6.15
N PRO A 53 18.52 3.16 -6.60
CA PRO A 53 19.50 3.99 -5.90
C PRO A 53 19.08 5.47 -5.71
N GLU A 54 18.03 5.93 -6.39
CA GLU A 54 17.45 7.27 -6.21
C GLU A 54 16.71 7.41 -4.87
N VAL A 55 16.42 6.30 -4.19
CA VAL A 55 15.81 6.30 -2.85
C VAL A 55 16.89 6.45 -1.80
N ARG A 56 16.84 7.54 -1.04
CA ARG A 56 17.80 7.83 0.04
C ARG A 56 17.46 7.11 1.33
N ARG A 57 16.17 7.07 1.66
CA ARG A 57 15.64 6.48 2.88
C ARG A 57 14.23 5.99 2.69
N VAL A 58 13.87 4.92 3.39
CA VAL A 58 12.51 4.39 3.47
C VAL A 58 12.04 4.42 4.92
N TYR A 59 10.95 5.14 5.20
CA TYR A 59 10.20 5.05 6.44
C TYR A 59 9.08 4.03 6.25
N GLY A 60 9.23 2.84 6.84
CA GLY A 60 8.27 1.76 6.70
C GLY A 60 7.28 1.73 7.86
N VAL A 61 6.00 1.95 7.57
CA VAL A 61 4.92 1.95 8.57
C VAL A 61 4.13 0.64 8.49
N ASP A 62 4.01 -0.06 9.62
CA ASP A 62 3.15 -1.23 9.78
C ASP A 62 2.82 -1.46 11.26
N PRO A 63 1.56 -1.79 11.65
CA PRO A 63 1.22 -2.08 13.04
C PRO A 63 1.67 -3.47 13.50
N SER A 64 1.99 -4.39 12.57
CA SER A 64 2.32 -5.79 12.87
C SER A 64 3.77 -5.98 13.28
N VAL A 65 3.99 -6.34 14.54
CA VAL A 65 5.33 -6.67 15.07
C VAL A 65 5.98 -7.80 14.28
N GLU A 66 5.22 -8.83 13.93
CA GLU A 66 5.74 -10.02 13.24
C GLU A 66 6.16 -9.69 11.79
N LEU A 67 5.36 -8.88 11.08
CA LEU A 67 5.73 -8.42 9.74
C LEU A 67 6.96 -7.53 9.79
N LEU A 68 7.02 -6.56 10.71
CA LEU A 68 8.19 -5.70 10.87
C LEU A 68 9.45 -6.51 11.22
N ARG A 69 9.33 -7.56 12.03
CA ARG A 69 10.47 -8.46 12.33
C ARG A 69 11.01 -9.14 11.06
N MET A 70 10.13 -9.51 10.12
CA MET A 70 10.55 -10.05 8.82
C MET A 70 11.16 -8.96 7.94
N ALA A 71 10.58 -7.75 7.94
CA ALA A 71 11.09 -6.61 7.20
C ALA A 71 12.49 -6.18 7.65
N HIS A 72 12.76 -6.18 8.95
CA HIS A 72 14.10 -5.93 9.49
C HIS A 72 15.17 -6.88 8.90
N LYS A 73 14.84 -8.17 8.75
CA LYS A 73 15.77 -9.13 8.13
C LYS A 73 16.04 -8.81 6.66
N ARG A 74 15.02 -8.36 5.92
CA ARG A 74 15.17 -7.99 4.49
C ARG A 74 15.87 -6.66 4.31
N ALA A 75 15.68 -5.73 5.25
CA ALA A 75 16.33 -4.41 5.23
C ALA A 75 17.86 -4.50 5.29
N ALA A 76 18.43 -5.56 5.88
CA ALA A 76 19.87 -5.76 5.91
C ALA A 76 20.51 -5.88 4.51
N ALA A 77 19.73 -6.26 3.49
CA ALA A 77 20.16 -6.37 2.09
C ALA A 77 19.60 -5.23 1.21
N ALA A 78 18.91 -4.25 1.79
CA ALA A 78 18.37 -3.12 1.04
C ALA A 78 19.46 -2.10 0.71
N SER A 79 19.35 -1.46 -0.46
CA SER A 79 20.26 -0.38 -0.88
C SER A 79 20.02 0.93 -0.12
N ALA A 80 18.76 1.20 0.26
CA ALA A 80 18.37 2.39 0.99
C ALA A 80 18.41 2.16 2.52
N LYS A 81 18.65 3.24 3.28
CA LYS A 81 18.47 3.21 4.73
C LYS A 81 16.99 3.01 5.06
N VAL A 82 16.66 2.05 5.94
CA VAL A 82 15.27 1.75 6.33
C VAL A 82 15.06 2.08 7.80
N GLU A 83 14.02 2.85 8.09
CA GLU A 83 13.53 3.15 9.44
C GLU A 83 12.11 2.62 9.59
N PHE A 84 11.82 1.92 10.69
CA PHE A 84 10.53 1.29 10.90
C PHE A 84 9.71 2.04 11.94
N LEU A 85 8.46 2.34 11.59
CA LEU A 85 7.47 2.98 12.45
C LEU A 85 6.36 1.97 12.77
N ARG A 86 6.33 1.49 14.00
CA ARG A 86 5.32 0.53 14.46
C ARG A 86 4.05 1.26 14.89
N GLN A 87 3.20 1.58 13.95
CA GLN A 87 1.92 2.23 14.19
C GLN A 87 0.95 2.01 13.03
N SER A 88 -0.32 2.36 13.23
CA SER A 88 -1.29 2.44 12.14
C SER A 88 -1.02 3.68 11.28
N ALA A 89 -1.23 3.55 9.96
CA ALA A 89 -1.18 4.70 9.05
C ALA A 89 -2.32 5.72 9.26
N GLU A 90 -3.32 5.36 10.06
CA GLU A 90 -4.42 6.24 10.48
C GLU A 90 -4.00 7.18 11.61
N GLU A 91 -2.96 6.82 12.35
CA GLU A 91 -2.42 7.65 13.42
C GLU A 91 -1.57 8.79 12.85
N SER A 92 -1.33 9.81 13.68
CA SER A 92 -0.42 10.88 13.30
C SER A 92 0.99 10.35 13.10
N LEU A 93 1.48 10.42 11.86
CA LEU A 93 2.83 9.96 11.54
C LEU A 93 3.86 10.92 12.14
N PRO A 94 4.94 10.40 12.80
CA PRO A 94 6.01 11.22 13.40
C PRO A 94 6.97 11.74 12.33
N LEU A 95 6.42 12.26 11.25
CA LEU A 95 7.12 12.83 10.11
C LEU A 95 6.63 14.28 9.90
N ALA A 96 7.53 15.18 9.59
CA ALA A 96 7.18 16.57 9.32
C ALA A 96 6.28 16.68 8.08
N ALA A 97 5.41 17.68 8.07
CA ALA A 97 4.63 17.98 6.87
C ALA A 97 5.58 18.36 5.73
N GLY A 98 5.30 17.87 4.53
CA GLY A 98 6.11 18.16 3.33
C GLY A 98 7.54 17.63 3.36
N SER A 99 7.81 16.54 4.10
CA SER A 99 9.16 15.94 4.23
C SER A 99 9.39 14.71 3.36
N ILE A 100 8.37 14.19 2.71
CA ILE A 100 8.40 12.95 1.93
C ILE A 100 8.26 13.26 0.43
N ASP A 101 9.18 12.73 -0.36
CA ASP A 101 9.18 12.87 -1.81
C ASP A 101 8.26 11.83 -2.50
N THR A 102 8.19 10.63 -1.95
CA THR A 102 7.34 9.55 -2.50
C THR A 102 6.64 8.79 -1.37
N VAL A 103 5.33 8.64 -1.47
CA VAL A 103 4.58 7.64 -0.70
C VAL A 103 4.40 6.41 -1.58
N VAL A 104 4.66 5.24 -1.01
CA VAL A 104 4.43 3.93 -1.65
C VAL A 104 3.39 3.17 -0.84
N MET A 105 2.42 2.60 -1.52
CA MET A 105 1.34 1.82 -0.93
C MET A 105 1.01 0.63 -1.84
N THR A 106 1.21 -0.60 -1.32
CA THR A 106 0.97 -1.82 -2.11
C THR A 106 0.16 -2.83 -1.32
N TRP A 107 -1.03 -3.16 -1.83
CA TRP A 107 -1.99 -4.10 -1.22
C TRP A 107 -2.29 -3.80 0.26
N THR A 108 -2.37 -2.52 0.60
CA THR A 108 -2.52 -2.03 1.98
C THR A 108 -3.81 -1.23 2.16
N LEU A 109 -4.13 -0.31 1.25
CA LEU A 109 -5.31 0.57 1.37
C LEU A 109 -6.61 -0.24 1.47
N CYS A 110 -6.67 -1.40 0.81
CA CYS A 110 -7.80 -2.29 0.89
C CYS A 110 -8.07 -2.80 2.32
N SER A 111 -7.04 -2.82 3.18
CA SER A 111 -7.11 -3.37 4.55
C SER A 111 -7.16 -2.32 5.66
N ILE A 112 -6.79 -1.07 5.39
CA ILE A 112 -6.84 0.01 6.39
C ILE A 112 -8.30 0.32 6.74
N PRO A 113 -8.71 0.26 8.02
CA PRO A 113 -10.10 0.52 8.42
C PRO A 113 -10.60 1.91 7.98
N ASN A 114 -9.89 2.96 8.34
CA ASN A 114 -10.18 4.35 7.96
C ASN A 114 -9.22 4.83 6.84
N ALA A 115 -9.43 4.33 5.62
CA ALA A 115 -8.62 4.67 4.46
C ALA A 115 -8.57 6.18 4.17
N PRO A 116 -9.65 6.98 4.31
CA PRO A 116 -9.59 8.43 4.14
C PRO A 116 -8.61 9.09 5.11
N GLN A 117 -8.62 8.72 6.39
CA GLN A 117 -7.70 9.27 7.39
C GLN A 117 -6.24 8.95 7.09
N ALA A 118 -5.94 7.71 6.69
CA ALA A 118 -4.60 7.32 6.28
C ALA A 118 -4.12 8.11 5.05
N LEU A 119 -4.96 8.29 4.03
CA LEU A 119 -4.66 9.10 2.86
C LEU A 119 -4.40 10.58 3.21
N GLN A 120 -5.11 11.13 4.19
CA GLN A 120 -4.85 12.49 4.69
C GLN A 120 -3.47 12.57 5.37
N GLN A 121 -3.05 11.57 6.16
CA GLN A 121 -1.70 11.54 6.72
C GLN A 121 -0.64 11.43 5.63
N MET A 122 -0.84 10.59 4.61
CA MET A 122 0.06 10.49 3.45
C MET A 122 0.17 11.84 2.73
N LYS A 123 -0.95 12.52 2.48
CA LYS A 123 -0.96 13.84 1.85
C LYS A 123 -0.23 14.89 2.68
N ARG A 124 -0.43 14.90 3.99
CA ARG A 124 0.23 15.84 4.92
C ARG A 124 1.74 15.77 4.85
N VAL A 125 2.30 14.57 4.79
CA VAL A 125 3.76 14.39 4.80
C VAL A 125 4.40 14.56 3.43
N LEU A 126 3.65 14.44 2.33
CA LEU A 126 4.16 14.64 0.98
C LEU A 126 4.58 16.10 0.74
N THR A 127 5.69 16.28 0.03
CA THR A 127 6.07 17.56 -0.55
C THR A 127 5.04 17.99 -1.62
N ALA A 128 5.03 19.27 -1.97
CA ALA A 128 4.14 19.80 -3.00
C ALA A 128 4.35 19.13 -4.38
N SER A 129 5.59 18.73 -4.69
CA SER A 129 5.96 17.99 -5.90
C SER A 129 6.02 16.48 -5.70
N GLY A 130 5.64 16.00 -4.51
CA GLY A 130 5.67 14.60 -4.14
C GLY A 130 4.66 13.76 -4.93
N ARG A 131 4.79 12.44 -4.80
CA ARG A 131 3.91 11.49 -5.49
C ARG A 131 3.48 10.34 -4.58
N LEU A 132 2.30 9.82 -4.86
CA LEU A 132 1.79 8.57 -4.31
C LEU A 132 1.89 7.50 -5.41
N ILE A 133 2.66 6.45 -5.19
CA ILE A 133 2.67 5.23 -6.00
C ILE A 133 1.78 4.22 -5.32
N PHE A 134 0.80 3.70 -6.03
CA PHE A 134 -0.15 2.75 -5.46
C PHE A 134 -0.31 1.50 -6.34
N VAL A 135 -0.39 0.36 -5.69
CA VAL A 135 -0.77 -0.92 -6.27
C VAL A 135 -1.75 -1.56 -5.29
N GLU A 136 -3.02 -1.54 -5.63
CA GLU A 136 -4.07 -1.99 -4.72
C GLU A 136 -5.03 -2.92 -5.43
N HIS A 137 -5.58 -3.87 -4.71
CA HIS A 137 -6.70 -4.60 -5.23
C HIS A 137 -8.02 -3.91 -4.81
N GLY A 138 -9.03 -3.99 -5.65
CA GLY A 138 -10.29 -3.30 -5.38
C GLY A 138 -11.45 -3.75 -6.27
N ARG A 139 -12.49 -2.92 -6.30
CA ARG A 139 -13.74 -3.20 -7.00
C ARG A 139 -13.51 -3.38 -8.50
N ALA A 140 -13.95 -4.50 -9.04
CA ALA A 140 -13.88 -4.80 -10.45
C ALA A 140 -14.96 -4.00 -11.25
N PRO A 141 -14.77 -3.79 -12.56
CA PRO A 141 -15.76 -3.16 -13.42
C PRO A 141 -16.93 -4.11 -13.80
N ASP A 142 -16.68 -5.42 -13.78
CA ASP A 142 -17.64 -6.43 -14.23
C ASP A 142 -18.72 -6.67 -13.16
N ALA A 143 -19.98 -6.45 -13.50
CA ALA A 143 -21.09 -6.56 -12.56
C ALA A 143 -21.19 -7.94 -11.86
N GLU A 144 -20.94 -9.02 -12.60
CA GLU A 144 -20.93 -10.38 -12.04
C GLU A 144 -19.82 -10.57 -10.99
N VAL A 145 -18.64 -10.02 -11.25
CA VAL A 145 -17.52 -10.08 -10.31
C VAL A 145 -17.81 -9.25 -9.07
N VAL A 146 -18.41 -8.09 -9.24
CA VAL A 146 -18.83 -7.21 -8.14
C VAL A 146 -19.79 -7.91 -7.19
N VAL A 147 -20.77 -8.66 -7.70
CA VAL A 147 -21.69 -9.44 -6.86
C VAL A 147 -20.91 -10.42 -5.97
N TRP A 148 -19.91 -11.09 -6.51
CA TRP A 148 -19.06 -11.99 -5.73
C TRP A 148 -18.17 -11.24 -4.75
N GLN A 149 -17.57 -10.10 -5.15
CA GLN A 149 -16.79 -9.26 -4.24
C GLN A 149 -17.64 -8.82 -3.04
N ASP A 150 -18.87 -8.34 -3.28
CA ASP A 150 -19.75 -7.86 -2.22
C ASP A 150 -20.17 -9.01 -1.26
N ARG A 151 -20.43 -10.20 -1.78
CA ARG A 151 -20.76 -11.39 -0.97
C ARG A 151 -19.60 -11.94 -0.17
N LEU A 152 -18.39 -11.94 -0.75
CA LEU A 152 -17.20 -12.53 -0.12
C LEU A 152 -16.53 -11.58 0.87
N THR A 153 -16.64 -10.26 0.69
CA THR A 153 -15.97 -9.27 1.51
C THR A 153 -16.19 -9.44 3.02
N PRO A 154 -17.42 -9.69 3.54
CA PRO A 154 -17.63 -9.84 4.97
C PRO A 154 -16.83 -10.99 5.60
N LEU A 155 -16.72 -12.12 4.90
CA LEU A 155 -15.92 -13.26 5.32
C LEU A 155 -14.41 -12.98 5.13
N TRP A 156 -14.06 -12.46 3.96
CA TRP A 156 -12.67 -12.17 3.59
C TRP A 156 -12.00 -11.19 4.58
N LYS A 157 -12.70 -10.16 5.02
CA LYS A 157 -12.22 -9.24 6.06
C LYS A 157 -11.76 -9.93 7.33
N ARG A 158 -12.41 -11.00 7.73
CA ARG A 158 -12.08 -11.74 8.97
C ARG A 158 -10.80 -12.57 8.83
N ILE A 159 -10.57 -13.16 7.66
CA ILE A 159 -9.44 -14.07 7.40
C ILE A 159 -8.28 -13.40 6.65
N GLY A 160 -8.55 -12.37 5.87
CA GLY A 160 -7.59 -11.64 5.04
C GLY A 160 -7.10 -10.33 5.65
N GLY A 161 -7.05 -10.22 6.99
CA GLY A 161 -6.43 -9.05 7.65
C GLY A 161 -7.18 -7.73 7.46
N GLY A 162 -8.51 -7.74 7.36
CA GLY A 162 -9.32 -6.55 7.18
C GLY A 162 -9.55 -6.15 5.72
N CYS A 163 -9.00 -6.90 4.77
CA CYS A 163 -9.03 -6.56 3.36
C CYS A 163 -10.46 -6.55 2.78
N HIS A 164 -10.81 -5.44 2.12
CA HIS A 164 -12.07 -5.25 1.39
C HIS A 164 -11.84 -5.53 -0.09
N LEU A 165 -12.54 -6.52 -0.64
CA LEU A 165 -12.44 -6.87 -2.06
C LEU A 165 -13.05 -5.84 -3.00
N ASN A 166 -13.95 -5.00 -2.48
CA ASN A 166 -14.87 -4.15 -3.25
C ASN A 166 -14.64 -2.64 -3.06
N ARG A 167 -13.46 -2.22 -2.57
CA ARG A 167 -13.14 -0.78 -2.46
C ARG A 167 -12.89 -0.16 -3.82
N ARG A 168 -13.45 1.03 -4.04
CA ARG A 168 -13.13 1.89 -5.17
C ARG A 168 -11.88 2.69 -4.83
N ILE A 169 -10.72 2.16 -5.22
CA ILE A 169 -9.41 2.70 -4.84
C ILE A 169 -9.17 4.07 -5.46
N ASP A 170 -9.52 4.23 -6.72
CA ASP A 170 -9.44 5.49 -7.47
C ASP A 170 -10.28 6.58 -6.82
N GLU A 171 -11.54 6.30 -6.49
CA GLU A 171 -12.44 7.26 -5.84
C GLU A 171 -11.92 7.68 -4.45
N LEU A 172 -11.37 6.75 -3.66
CA LEU A 172 -10.78 7.05 -2.35
C LEU A 172 -9.57 7.99 -2.47
N ILE A 173 -8.69 7.74 -3.43
CA ILE A 173 -7.50 8.55 -3.69
C ILE A 173 -7.92 9.96 -4.12
N ILE A 174 -8.86 10.08 -5.07
CA ILE A 174 -9.37 11.37 -5.55
C ILE A 174 -10.08 12.13 -4.42
N ALA A 175 -10.95 11.47 -3.65
CA ALA A 175 -11.67 12.09 -2.54
C ALA A 175 -10.75 12.60 -1.42
N ALA A 176 -9.56 12.00 -1.27
CA ALA A 176 -8.53 12.46 -0.35
C ALA A 176 -7.75 13.69 -0.85
N GLY A 177 -8.07 14.21 -2.04
CA GLY A 177 -7.43 15.38 -2.64
C GLY A 177 -6.11 15.04 -3.33
N PHE A 178 -6.09 13.92 -4.05
CA PHE A 178 -5.04 13.59 -5.01
C PHE A 178 -5.60 13.63 -6.43
N GLU A 179 -4.75 13.99 -7.38
CA GLU A 179 -4.97 13.83 -8.80
C GLU A 179 -4.25 12.57 -9.28
N ILE A 180 -4.96 11.65 -9.91
CA ILE A 180 -4.36 10.46 -10.49
C ILE A 180 -3.74 10.83 -11.84
N VAL A 181 -2.40 10.73 -11.94
CA VAL A 181 -1.63 11.07 -13.14
C VAL A 181 -1.50 9.87 -14.08
N GLU A 182 -1.38 8.69 -13.52
CA GLU A 182 -1.32 7.43 -14.27
C GLU A 182 -2.17 6.39 -13.55
N LEU A 183 -3.04 5.70 -14.30
CA LEU A 183 -3.86 4.59 -13.79
C LEU A 183 -3.86 3.44 -14.79
N ARG A 184 -3.50 2.26 -14.29
CA ARG A 184 -3.65 0.99 -14.99
C ARG A 184 -4.50 0.07 -14.14
N THR A 185 -5.48 -0.57 -14.75
CA THR A 185 -6.32 -1.55 -14.08
C THR A 185 -6.29 -2.86 -14.83
N CYS A 186 -6.18 -3.98 -14.13
CA CYS A 186 -6.20 -5.31 -14.73
C CYS A 186 -6.52 -6.39 -13.70
N TYR A 187 -6.88 -7.57 -14.21
CA TYR A 187 -6.90 -8.78 -13.41
C TYR A 187 -5.50 -9.41 -13.40
N LEU A 188 -5.00 -9.70 -12.22
CA LEU A 188 -3.85 -10.59 -12.06
C LEU A 188 -4.33 -12.06 -12.15
N PRO A 189 -3.42 -13.04 -12.41
CA PRO A 189 -3.78 -14.46 -12.39
C PRO A 189 -4.38 -14.88 -11.05
N GLY A 190 -5.51 -15.60 -11.10
CA GLY A 190 -6.21 -16.12 -9.93
C GLY A 190 -7.73 -15.90 -9.96
N PRO A 191 -8.42 -16.12 -8.84
CA PRO A 191 -9.87 -15.91 -8.75
C PRO A 191 -10.26 -14.46 -8.98
N ARG A 192 -11.06 -14.19 -10.01
CA ARG A 192 -11.40 -12.81 -10.44
C ARG A 192 -11.87 -11.88 -9.31
N PRO A 193 -12.70 -12.32 -8.33
CA PRO A 193 -13.10 -11.42 -7.23
C PRO A 193 -11.95 -10.91 -6.36
N MET A 194 -10.79 -11.58 -6.38
CA MET A 194 -9.62 -11.27 -5.54
C MET A 194 -8.45 -10.64 -6.30
N THR A 195 -8.53 -10.50 -7.62
CA THR A 195 -7.35 -10.22 -8.44
C THR A 195 -7.43 -8.96 -9.28
N TYR A 196 -8.56 -8.24 -9.24
CA TYR A 196 -8.64 -6.95 -9.92
C TYR A 196 -7.82 -5.89 -9.20
N THR A 197 -6.90 -5.25 -9.92
CA THR A 197 -5.93 -4.31 -9.35
C THR A 197 -6.03 -2.93 -9.97
N TYR A 198 -5.77 -1.93 -9.14
CA TYR A 198 -5.52 -0.54 -9.48
C TYR A 198 -4.05 -0.25 -9.25
N GLN A 199 -3.34 0.21 -10.28
CA GLN A 199 -1.91 0.46 -10.25
C GLN A 199 -1.66 1.83 -10.83
N GLY A 200 -0.88 2.67 -10.17
CA GLY A 200 -0.67 4.01 -10.71
C GLY A 200 0.12 4.96 -9.83
N VAL A 201 0.10 6.22 -10.30
CA VAL A 201 0.74 7.35 -9.65
C VAL A 201 -0.28 8.46 -9.48
N ALA A 202 -0.30 9.07 -8.30
CA ALA A 202 -1.10 10.26 -8.02
C ALA A 202 -0.23 11.37 -7.42
N ARG A 203 -0.68 12.61 -7.50
CA ARG A 203 -0.06 13.79 -6.91
C ARG A 203 -1.03 14.48 -5.95
N PRO A 204 -0.55 15.05 -4.84
CA PRO A 204 -1.41 15.82 -3.97
C PRO A 204 -1.90 17.08 -4.68
N THR A 205 -3.20 17.39 -4.58
CA THR A 205 -3.76 18.67 -5.02
C THR A 205 -3.80 19.61 -3.81
N TYR A 206 -3.17 20.78 -3.93
CA TYR A 206 -3.26 21.85 -2.94
C TYR A 206 -4.15 22.94 -3.51
N TRP A 207 -5.21 23.34 -2.79
CA TRP A 207 -6.05 24.49 -3.14
C TRP A 207 -5.20 25.75 -3.03
N GLY A 208 -4.87 26.41 -4.16
CA GLY A 208 -4.18 27.68 -4.14
C GLY A 208 -3.00 27.86 -5.11
N SER A 209 -2.85 27.00 -6.12
CA SER A 209 -1.87 27.20 -7.19
C SER A 209 -2.58 27.71 -8.45
N VAL A 210 -3.10 28.94 -8.38
CA VAL A 210 -3.46 29.76 -9.55
C VAL A 210 -2.81 31.12 -9.36
#